data_fe4a5019f45bc429a5993ab475f11340
#
_entry.id   fe4a5019f45bc429a5993ab475f11340
#
_cell.length_a   1.000
_cell.length_b   1.000
_cell.length_c   1.000
_cell.angle_alpha   90.00
_cell.angle_beta   90.00
_cell.angle_gamma   90.00
#
_symmetry.space_group_name_H-M   'P 1'
#
loop_
_entity.id
_entity.type
_entity.pdbx_description
1 polymer ?
#
loop_
_entity_poly.entity_id
_entity_poly.type
_entity_poly.pdbx_seq_one_letter_code
_entity_poly.pdbx_strand_id
1 'polypeptide(L)'
;MADTSQRLAIVGPGLIGTSIGMAAKRRWPHLEIVTIDAGQPLSLIGHALVVVLAAPVDAILSILPELPAVIPDTALVIDTGSTKQAIISAAAQTRIKHFVGGHPMAGGTSIADARADLFDGRPWFLINRSEPDALKRAAKFVEALGATPVIFEDGGEEHDRLMAAISHLPQITSSMLMAVVARAAGPDNLHFAGNGLRDTTRLAASPASVWHGILASNREHVAPLLKFLANELHALADRLDDPVAIAAVFDEANRSRAALGGEKEPATFLRNS
;
A
#
# COMPACT_ATOMS: atom_id res chain seq x y z
N MET A 1 22.06 -24.81 -13.20
CA MET A 1 20.99 -24.90 -14.22
C MET A 1 19.75 -24.26 -13.61
N ALA A 2 19.26 -23.16 -14.17
CA ALA A 2 18.00 -22.59 -13.73
C ALA A 2 16.89 -23.55 -14.13
N ASP A 3 16.19 -24.08 -13.14
CA ASP A 3 15.03 -24.94 -13.32
C ASP A 3 13.99 -24.17 -14.15
N THR A 4 13.75 -24.62 -15.39
CA THR A 4 12.81 -23.99 -16.34
C THR A 4 11.35 -24.24 -15.97
N SER A 5 11.08 -24.78 -14.78
CA SER A 5 9.73 -25.11 -14.26
C SER A 5 9.21 -24.10 -13.25
N GLN A 6 9.87 -22.97 -13.02
CA GLN A 6 9.38 -21.98 -12.04
C GLN A 6 8.28 -21.12 -12.63
N ARG A 7 7.11 -21.16 -11.97
CA ARG A 7 5.92 -20.35 -12.32
C ARG A 7 5.64 -19.32 -11.24
N LEU A 8 5.32 -18.09 -11.66
CA LEU A 8 4.76 -17.01 -10.85
C LEU A 8 3.28 -16.84 -11.20
N ALA A 9 2.40 -16.90 -10.22
CA ALA A 9 1.00 -16.57 -10.39
C ALA A 9 0.71 -15.19 -9.81
N ILE A 10 -0.01 -14.35 -10.54
CA ILE A 10 -0.43 -13.01 -10.13
C ILE A 10 -1.95 -12.95 -10.22
N VAL A 11 -2.60 -12.80 -9.07
CA VAL A 11 -4.05 -12.63 -8.97
C VAL A 11 -4.35 -11.14 -8.86
N GLY A 12 -4.99 -10.58 -9.88
CA GLY A 12 -5.29 -9.17 -10.02
C GLY A 12 -4.30 -8.44 -10.96
N PRO A 13 -4.59 -8.38 -12.28
CA PRO A 13 -3.75 -7.71 -13.28
C PRO A 13 -3.97 -6.19 -13.34
N GLY A 14 -4.12 -5.54 -12.16
CA GLY A 14 -4.13 -4.09 -12.05
C GLY A 14 -2.73 -3.49 -12.21
N LEU A 15 -2.57 -2.21 -11.87
CA LEU A 15 -1.28 -1.50 -11.95
C LEU A 15 -0.14 -2.26 -11.27
N ILE A 16 -0.34 -2.67 -10.01
CA ILE A 16 0.69 -3.35 -9.21
C ILE A 16 0.98 -4.75 -9.78
N GLY A 17 -0.06 -5.56 -10.01
CA GLY A 17 0.12 -6.92 -10.55
C GLY A 17 0.81 -6.93 -11.91
N THR A 18 0.40 -6.04 -12.82
CA THR A 18 1.04 -5.89 -14.14
C THR A 18 2.50 -5.47 -14.00
N SER A 19 2.81 -4.49 -13.13
CA SER A 19 4.18 -4.04 -12.90
C SER A 19 5.07 -5.14 -12.30
N ILE A 20 4.52 -5.96 -11.38
CA ILE A 20 5.22 -7.14 -10.84
C ILE A 20 5.54 -8.11 -11.97
N GLY A 21 4.58 -8.41 -12.85
CA GLY A 21 4.81 -9.28 -14.00
C GLY A 21 5.91 -8.75 -14.92
N MET A 22 5.89 -7.45 -15.23
CA MET A 22 6.92 -6.81 -16.05
C MET A 22 8.30 -6.82 -15.38
N ALA A 23 8.39 -6.49 -14.10
CA ALA A 23 9.64 -6.53 -13.32
C ALA A 23 10.20 -7.96 -13.24
N ALA A 24 9.32 -8.95 -12.99
CA ALA A 24 9.71 -10.36 -12.97
C ALA A 24 10.23 -10.83 -14.33
N LYS A 25 9.59 -10.46 -15.43
CA LYS A 25 10.09 -10.76 -16.78
C LYS A 25 11.43 -10.08 -17.09
N ARG A 26 11.62 -8.83 -16.64
CA ARG A 26 12.92 -8.13 -16.74
C ARG A 26 14.03 -8.90 -16.02
N ARG A 27 13.72 -9.42 -14.83
CA ARG A 27 14.68 -10.14 -13.99
C ARG A 27 14.90 -11.59 -14.40
N TRP A 28 13.83 -12.27 -14.83
CA TRP A 28 13.82 -13.69 -15.21
C TRP A 28 13.08 -13.86 -16.55
N PRO A 29 13.73 -13.68 -17.70
CA PRO A 29 13.07 -13.71 -19.02
C PRO A 29 12.33 -15.01 -19.33
N HIS A 30 12.79 -16.14 -18.78
CA HIS A 30 12.21 -17.46 -19.01
C HIS A 30 11.16 -17.87 -17.98
N LEU A 31 10.90 -17.03 -16.95
CA LEU A 31 9.89 -17.31 -15.94
C LEU A 31 8.51 -17.43 -16.59
N GLU A 32 7.79 -18.52 -16.31
CA GLU A 32 6.38 -18.61 -16.67
C GLU A 32 5.56 -17.70 -15.73
N ILE A 33 4.77 -16.79 -16.30
CA ILE A 33 3.88 -15.92 -15.52
C ILE A 33 2.46 -16.19 -15.97
N VAL A 34 1.60 -16.56 -15.01
CA VAL A 34 0.15 -16.61 -15.19
C VAL A 34 -0.51 -15.47 -14.43
N THR A 35 -1.38 -14.77 -15.10
CA THR A 35 -2.21 -13.70 -14.52
C THR A 35 -3.64 -14.17 -14.44
N ILE A 36 -4.28 -13.95 -13.30
CA ILE A 36 -5.66 -14.37 -13.03
C ILE A 36 -6.47 -13.12 -12.72
N ASP A 37 -7.43 -12.81 -13.60
CA ASP A 37 -8.34 -11.67 -13.44
C ASP A 37 -9.62 -12.08 -12.71
N ALA A 38 -10.41 -11.08 -12.32
CA ALA A 38 -11.70 -11.29 -11.67
C ALA A 38 -12.59 -12.21 -12.53
N GLY A 39 -13.20 -13.21 -11.89
CA GLY A 39 -14.05 -14.20 -12.55
C GLY A 39 -13.33 -15.38 -13.22
N GLN A 40 -11.99 -15.35 -13.29
CA GLN A 40 -11.23 -16.52 -13.72
C GLN A 40 -11.00 -17.50 -12.57
N PRO A 41 -10.94 -18.82 -12.85
CA PRO A 41 -10.77 -19.82 -11.80
C PRO A 41 -9.37 -19.78 -11.18
N LEU A 42 -9.28 -19.83 -9.85
CA LEU A 42 -8.00 -19.85 -9.13
C LEU A 42 -7.17 -21.11 -9.43
N SER A 43 -7.77 -22.17 -9.96
CA SER A 43 -7.04 -23.38 -10.40
C SER A 43 -5.98 -23.09 -11.48
N LEU A 44 -6.05 -21.95 -12.17
CA LEU A 44 -5.02 -21.49 -13.09
C LEU A 44 -3.67 -21.22 -12.41
N ILE A 45 -3.63 -21.01 -11.08
CA ILE A 45 -2.39 -20.91 -10.29
C ILE A 45 -1.51 -22.14 -10.51
N GLY A 46 -2.12 -23.33 -10.49
CA GLY A 46 -1.43 -24.57 -10.77
C GLY A 46 -0.26 -24.84 -9.83
N HIS A 47 0.92 -25.12 -10.39
CA HIS A 47 2.15 -25.42 -9.64
C HIS A 47 3.03 -24.19 -9.35
N ALA A 48 2.47 -23.00 -9.31
CA ALA A 48 3.23 -21.76 -9.05
C ALA A 48 3.95 -21.84 -7.68
N LEU A 49 5.24 -21.52 -7.66
CA LEU A 49 6.05 -21.47 -6.44
C LEU A 49 5.94 -20.13 -5.71
N VAL A 50 5.51 -19.08 -6.42
CA VAL A 50 5.20 -17.78 -5.86
C VAL A 50 3.82 -17.35 -6.37
N VAL A 51 2.95 -16.96 -5.45
CA VAL A 51 1.60 -16.46 -5.72
C VAL A 51 1.52 -15.05 -5.16
N VAL A 52 1.24 -14.08 -6.01
CA VAL A 52 1.07 -12.69 -5.62
C VAL A 52 -0.41 -12.30 -5.70
N LEU A 53 -0.99 -11.85 -4.58
CA LEU A 53 -2.35 -11.35 -4.51
C LEU A 53 -2.31 -9.82 -4.68
N ALA A 54 -2.48 -9.34 -5.91
CA ALA A 54 -2.42 -7.93 -6.29
C ALA A 54 -3.82 -7.36 -6.58
N ALA A 55 -4.77 -7.69 -5.72
CA ALA A 55 -6.17 -7.31 -5.80
C ALA A 55 -6.55 -6.32 -4.66
N PRO A 56 -7.73 -5.69 -4.71
CA PRO A 56 -8.28 -4.92 -3.58
C PRO A 56 -8.39 -5.78 -2.30
N VAL A 57 -8.30 -5.12 -1.13
CA VAL A 57 -8.30 -5.81 0.18
C VAL A 57 -9.47 -6.78 0.33
N ASP A 58 -10.68 -6.36 -0.02
CA ASP A 58 -11.88 -7.19 0.09
C ASP A 58 -11.79 -8.44 -0.79
N ALA A 59 -11.24 -8.31 -2.00
CA ALA A 59 -11.02 -9.43 -2.90
C ALA A 59 -9.95 -10.38 -2.36
N ILE A 60 -8.84 -9.86 -1.78
CA ILE A 60 -7.82 -10.68 -1.13
C ILE A 60 -8.44 -11.49 0.01
N LEU A 61 -9.23 -10.86 0.87
CA LEU A 61 -9.92 -11.53 1.99
C LEU A 61 -10.85 -12.65 1.50
N SER A 62 -11.52 -12.45 0.37
CA SER A 62 -12.40 -13.47 -0.22
C SER A 62 -11.64 -14.63 -0.85
N ILE A 63 -10.45 -14.38 -1.42
CA ILE A 63 -9.62 -15.39 -2.11
C ILE A 63 -8.87 -16.27 -1.12
N LEU A 64 -8.40 -15.72 -0.01
CA LEU A 64 -7.53 -16.43 0.95
C LEU A 64 -8.06 -17.81 1.40
N PRO A 65 -9.35 -18.01 1.71
CA PRO A 65 -9.88 -19.31 2.10
C PRO A 65 -9.83 -20.39 1.01
N GLU A 66 -9.84 -19.98 -0.27
CA GLU A 66 -9.88 -20.89 -1.42
C GLU A 66 -8.48 -21.34 -1.86
N LEU A 67 -7.44 -20.55 -1.55
CA LEU A 67 -6.06 -20.81 -2.00
C LEU A 67 -5.50 -22.17 -1.60
N PRO A 68 -5.70 -22.70 -0.37
CA PRO A 68 -5.13 -23.98 0.03
C PRO A 68 -5.54 -25.17 -0.84
N ALA A 69 -6.66 -25.06 -1.57
CA ALA A 69 -7.14 -26.11 -2.47
C ALA A 69 -6.45 -26.11 -3.84
N VAL A 70 -5.77 -25.01 -4.21
CA VAL A 70 -5.29 -24.77 -5.58
C VAL A 70 -3.80 -24.42 -5.67
N ILE A 71 -3.10 -24.28 -4.53
CA ILE A 71 -1.68 -23.99 -4.49
C ILE A 71 -0.88 -25.17 -3.93
N PRO A 72 0.39 -25.35 -4.33
CA PRO A 72 1.29 -26.28 -3.65
C PRO A 72 1.56 -25.87 -2.20
N ASP A 73 1.77 -26.83 -1.32
CA ASP A 73 2.16 -26.59 0.08
C ASP A 73 3.46 -25.79 0.23
N THR A 74 4.32 -25.83 -0.77
CA THR A 74 5.61 -25.11 -0.82
C THR A 74 5.49 -23.70 -1.40
N ALA A 75 4.32 -23.31 -1.92
CA ALA A 75 4.12 -22.01 -2.52
C ALA A 75 4.29 -20.89 -1.49
N LEU A 76 5.06 -19.87 -1.86
CA LEU A 76 5.11 -18.61 -1.15
C LEU A 76 3.93 -17.75 -1.62
N VAL A 77 3.09 -17.31 -0.71
CA VAL A 77 1.98 -16.38 -0.98
C VAL A 77 2.34 -15.01 -0.42
N ILE A 78 2.29 -13.99 -1.26
CA ILE A 78 2.52 -12.59 -0.88
C ILE A 78 1.31 -11.77 -1.36
N ASP A 79 0.73 -10.93 -0.51
CA ASP A 79 -0.25 -9.95 -0.96
C ASP A 79 0.41 -8.57 -1.23
N THR A 80 -0.35 -7.65 -1.80
CA THR A 80 0.09 -6.26 -2.04
C THR A 80 -0.91 -5.23 -1.52
N GLY A 81 -1.80 -5.65 -0.63
CA GLY A 81 -2.83 -4.79 -0.06
C GLY A 81 -2.25 -3.59 0.70
N SER A 82 -3.01 -2.49 0.74
CA SER A 82 -2.59 -1.26 1.43
C SER A 82 -2.78 -1.31 2.95
N THR A 83 -3.51 -2.31 3.48
CA THR A 83 -3.67 -2.59 4.91
C THR A 83 -3.31 -4.04 5.18
N LYS A 84 -2.80 -4.33 6.40
CA LYS A 84 -2.20 -5.63 6.69
C LYS A 84 -2.93 -6.44 7.75
N GLN A 85 -3.39 -5.81 8.83
CA GLN A 85 -3.92 -6.52 10.00
C GLN A 85 -5.06 -7.50 9.63
N ALA A 86 -6.03 -7.04 8.83
CA ALA A 86 -7.15 -7.88 8.40
C ALA A 86 -6.69 -9.05 7.51
N ILE A 87 -5.77 -8.78 6.56
CA ILE A 87 -5.26 -9.79 5.63
C ILE A 87 -4.43 -10.84 6.38
N ILE A 88 -3.52 -10.43 7.26
CA ILE A 88 -2.70 -11.33 8.09
C ILE A 88 -3.59 -12.20 8.99
N SER A 89 -4.61 -11.59 9.62
CA SER A 89 -5.55 -12.30 10.48
C SER A 89 -6.36 -13.34 9.69
N ALA A 90 -6.81 -13.00 8.48
CA ALA A 90 -7.52 -13.93 7.61
C ALA A 90 -6.61 -15.05 7.12
N ALA A 91 -5.38 -14.74 6.69
CA ALA A 91 -4.40 -15.73 6.24
C ALA A 91 -4.06 -16.74 7.35
N ALA A 92 -3.97 -16.28 8.62
CA ALA A 92 -3.70 -17.14 9.77
C ALA A 92 -4.82 -18.17 10.05
N GLN A 93 -6.03 -17.96 9.53
CA GLN A 93 -7.16 -18.90 9.62
C GLN A 93 -7.17 -19.93 8.49
N THR A 94 -6.28 -19.77 7.50
CA THR A 94 -6.14 -20.72 6.40
C THR A 94 -5.05 -21.77 6.68
N ARG A 95 -4.92 -22.75 5.76
CA ARG A 95 -3.83 -23.73 5.79
C ARG A 95 -2.63 -23.32 4.93
N ILE A 96 -2.53 -22.05 4.54
CA ILE A 96 -1.39 -21.54 3.78
C ILE A 96 -0.16 -21.55 4.70
N LYS A 97 0.87 -22.35 4.33
CA LYS A 97 2.06 -22.54 5.16
C LYS A 97 3.02 -21.36 5.10
N HIS A 98 3.18 -20.76 3.93
CA HIS A 98 4.15 -19.70 3.67
C HIS A 98 3.46 -18.44 3.17
N PHE A 99 2.80 -17.72 4.06
CA PHE A 99 2.16 -16.44 3.78
C PHE A 99 3.01 -15.29 4.36
N VAL A 100 3.27 -14.27 3.56
CA VAL A 100 3.92 -13.02 4.00
C VAL A 100 3.06 -11.86 3.53
N GLY A 101 2.61 -11.03 4.46
CA GLY A 101 1.94 -9.78 4.11
C GLY A 101 2.88 -8.85 3.36
N GLY A 102 2.44 -8.27 2.26
CA GLY A 102 3.21 -7.35 1.46
C GLY A 102 2.47 -6.03 1.21
N HIS A 103 3.23 -4.93 1.10
CA HIS A 103 2.70 -3.64 0.67
C HIS A 103 3.79 -2.84 -0.04
N PRO A 104 3.83 -2.81 -1.38
CA PRO A 104 4.76 -1.96 -2.13
C PRO A 104 4.37 -0.48 -1.96
N MET A 105 5.30 0.36 -1.53
CA MET A 105 5.13 1.82 -1.47
C MET A 105 5.27 2.42 -2.86
N ALA A 106 4.49 1.90 -3.79
CA ALA A 106 4.45 2.29 -5.19
C ALA A 106 3.00 2.36 -5.65
N GLY A 107 2.72 3.30 -6.54
CA GLY A 107 1.38 3.50 -7.04
C GLY A 107 1.36 4.39 -8.27
N GLY A 108 0.17 4.57 -8.80
CA GLY A 108 -0.18 5.44 -9.92
C GLY A 108 -1.67 5.62 -9.96
N THR A 109 -2.17 6.33 -10.95
CA THR A 109 -3.59 6.63 -11.08
C THR A 109 -4.31 5.67 -12.04
N SER A 110 -3.55 4.90 -12.84
CA SER A 110 -4.09 4.06 -13.89
C SER A 110 -3.23 2.82 -14.12
N ILE A 111 -3.81 1.76 -14.68
CA ILE A 111 -3.06 0.60 -15.18
C ILE A 111 -2.08 0.98 -16.28
N ALA A 112 -2.34 2.07 -17.02
CA ALA A 112 -1.44 2.60 -18.04
C ALA A 112 -0.08 3.08 -17.47
N ASP A 113 -0.01 3.30 -16.15
CA ASP A 113 1.22 3.65 -15.44
C ASP A 113 2.10 2.42 -15.12
N ALA A 114 1.66 1.21 -15.49
CA ALA A 114 2.38 -0.02 -15.22
C ALA A 114 3.73 -0.04 -15.95
N ARG A 115 4.80 -0.36 -15.22
CA ARG A 115 6.16 -0.42 -15.74
C ARG A 115 7.04 -1.35 -14.92
N ALA A 116 8.09 -1.86 -15.55
CA ALA A 116 8.98 -2.83 -14.93
C ALA A 116 9.89 -2.25 -13.82
N ASP A 117 10.05 -0.95 -13.78
CA ASP A 117 10.87 -0.21 -12.80
C ASP A 117 10.02 0.50 -11.73
N LEU A 118 8.74 0.16 -11.63
CA LEU A 118 7.81 0.80 -10.69
C LEU A 118 8.30 0.71 -9.24
N PHE A 119 9.01 -0.35 -8.90
CA PHE A 119 9.46 -0.66 -7.54
C PHE A 119 10.93 -0.27 -7.28
N ASP A 120 11.69 0.14 -8.29
CA ASP A 120 13.13 0.39 -8.17
C ASP A 120 13.41 1.43 -7.07
N GLY A 121 14.19 1.01 -6.04
CA GLY A 121 14.56 1.82 -4.87
C GLY A 121 13.43 2.16 -3.90
N ARG A 122 12.21 1.66 -4.12
CA ARG A 122 11.06 1.97 -3.26
C ARG A 122 10.93 0.99 -2.11
N PRO A 123 10.47 1.43 -0.93
CA PRO A 123 10.17 0.52 0.16
C PRO A 123 9.08 -0.47 -0.24
N TRP A 124 9.25 -1.72 0.15
CA TRP A 124 8.20 -2.74 0.14
C TRP A 124 8.08 -3.32 1.54
N PHE A 125 6.99 -3.00 2.20
CA PHE A 125 6.74 -3.49 3.54
C PHE A 125 6.42 -4.98 3.50
N LEU A 126 7.06 -5.74 4.38
CA LEU A 126 6.85 -7.17 4.55
C LEU A 126 6.49 -7.42 6.02
N ILE A 127 5.34 -8.06 6.23
CA ILE A 127 4.85 -8.38 7.56
C ILE A 127 4.90 -9.90 7.73
N ASN A 128 5.73 -10.33 8.66
CA ASN A 128 5.90 -11.74 8.95
C ASN A 128 5.07 -12.16 10.15
N ARG A 129 4.33 -13.25 9.94
CA ARG A 129 3.71 -14.02 11.03
C ARG A 129 3.93 -15.53 10.85
N SER A 130 4.71 -15.90 9.85
CA SER A 130 5.00 -17.25 9.44
C SER A 130 6.45 -17.62 9.78
N GLU A 131 6.90 -18.74 9.28
CA GLU A 131 8.26 -19.22 9.48
C GLU A 131 9.31 -18.26 8.88
N PRO A 132 10.50 -18.13 9.50
CA PRO A 132 11.57 -17.23 9.03
C PRO A 132 11.99 -17.45 7.57
N ASP A 133 11.83 -18.68 7.04
CA ASP A 133 12.16 -18.99 5.65
C ASP A 133 11.22 -18.30 4.65
N ALA A 134 9.91 -18.24 4.94
CA ALA A 134 8.94 -17.56 4.10
C ALA A 134 9.29 -16.07 3.94
N LEU A 135 9.66 -15.40 5.05
CA LEU A 135 10.08 -14.00 5.04
C LEU A 135 11.34 -13.79 4.21
N LYS A 136 12.36 -14.65 4.37
CA LYS A 136 13.61 -14.58 3.57
C LYS A 136 13.33 -14.74 2.08
N ARG A 137 12.42 -15.65 1.71
CA ARG A 137 12.01 -15.85 0.31
C ARG A 137 11.28 -14.63 -0.22
N ALA A 138 10.36 -14.05 0.57
CA ALA A 138 9.63 -12.83 0.19
C ALA A 138 10.58 -11.64 0.03
N ALA A 139 11.51 -11.42 0.96
CA ALA A 139 12.51 -10.36 0.86
C ALA A 139 13.35 -10.48 -0.41
N LYS A 140 13.90 -11.67 -0.70
CA LYS A 140 14.66 -11.92 -1.93
C LYS A 140 13.84 -11.71 -3.20
N PHE A 141 12.53 -12.05 -3.15
CA PHE A 141 11.65 -11.84 -4.29
C PHE A 141 11.45 -10.36 -4.55
N VAL A 142 11.11 -9.55 -3.55
CA VAL A 142 10.87 -8.12 -3.74
C VAL A 142 12.15 -7.35 -4.08
N GLU A 143 13.31 -7.73 -3.50
CA GLU A 143 14.62 -7.21 -3.89
C GLU A 143 14.94 -7.48 -5.35
N ALA A 144 14.64 -8.68 -5.84
CA ALA A 144 14.85 -9.03 -7.24
C ALA A 144 13.96 -8.24 -8.21
N LEU A 145 12.83 -7.70 -7.72
CA LEU A 145 11.96 -6.77 -8.46
C LEU A 145 12.44 -5.31 -8.38
N GLY A 146 13.52 -5.02 -7.65
CA GLY A 146 14.12 -3.69 -7.49
C GLY A 146 13.68 -2.94 -6.23
N ALA A 147 12.81 -3.52 -5.39
CA ALA A 147 12.34 -2.87 -4.18
C ALA A 147 13.30 -3.05 -2.99
N THR A 148 13.17 -2.19 -1.99
CA THR A 148 13.87 -2.31 -0.71
C THR A 148 12.91 -2.90 0.33
N PRO A 149 13.12 -4.13 0.85
CA PRO A 149 12.26 -4.71 1.85
C PRO A 149 12.40 -3.99 3.20
N VAL A 150 11.26 -3.71 3.84
CA VAL A 150 11.16 -3.17 5.19
C VAL A 150 10.27 -4.10 6.00
N ILE A 151 10.80 -4.66 7.10
CA ILE A 151 10.15 -5.75 7.84
C ILE A 151 9.42 -5.21 9.07
N PHE A 152 8.16 -5.65 9.26
CA PHE A 152 7.36 -5.47 10.46
C PHE A 152 7.06 -6.85 11.08
N GLU A 153 7.18 -6.97 12.40
CA GLU A 153 7.07 -8.26 13.11
C GLU A 153 5.82 -8.36 14.01
N ASP A 154 4.97 -7.35 14.01
CA ASP A 154 3.84 -7.18 14.93
C ASP A 154 2.48 -7.69 14.42
N GLY A 155 2.48 -8.37 13.28
CA GLY A 155 1.23 -8.87 12.67
C GLY A 155 0.44 -7.81 11.88
N GLY A 156 1.02 -6.65 11.63
CA GLY A 156 0.47 -5.61 10.75
C GLY A 156 -0.17 -4.42 11.44
N GLU A 157 -0.26 -4.40 12.76
CA GLU A 157 -0.85 -3.29 13.52
C GLU A 157 -0.01 -2.01 13.41
N GLU A 158 1.30 -2.11 13.61
CA GLU A 158 2.21 -0.97 13.48
C GLU A 158 2.23 -0.43 12.04
N HIS A 159 2.23 -1.35 11.05
CA HIS A 159 2.08 -0.98 9.65
C HIS A 159 0.79 -0.18 9.41
N ASP A 160 -0.35 -0.69 9.85
CA ASP A 160 -1.66 -0.07 9.59
C ASP A 160 -1.80 1.27 10.32
N ARG A 161 -1.26 1.38 11.54
CA ARG A 161 -1.15 2.64 12.29
C ARG A 161 -0.27 3.67 11.55
N LEU A 162 0.88 3.24 11.03
CA LEU A 162 1.76 4.11 10.24
C LEU A 162 1.08 4.57 8.96
N MET A 163 0.45 3.65 8.22
CA MET A 163 -0.26 3.98 6.97
C MET A 163 -1.45 4.90 7.21
N ALA A 164 -2.15 4.77 8.34
CA ALA A 164 -3.21 5.69 8.70
C ALA A 164 -2.70 7.14 8.75
N ALA A 165 -1.51 7.36 9.31
CA ALA A 165 -0.94 8.70 9.47
C ALA A 165 -0.32 9.24 8.17
N ILE A 166 0.51 8.45 7.47
CA ILE A 166 1.32 8.97 6.36
C ILE A 166 0.68 8.81 4.98
N SER A 167 -0.41 8.03 4.87
CA SER A 167 -1.09 7.74 3.60
C SER A 167 -2.59 8.05 3.67
N HIS A 168 -3.33 7.43 4.60
CA HIS A 168 -4.79 7.49 4.59
C HIS A 168 -5.31 8.86 5.03
N LEU A 169 -4.75 9.45 6.09
CA LEU A 169 -5.10 10.79 6.53
C LEU A 169 -4.84 11.85 5.45
N PRO A 170 -3.65 11.91 4.81
CA PRO A 170 -3.41 12.81 3.69
C PRO A 170 -4.40 12.66 2.54
N GLN A 171 -4.73 11.44 2.16
CA GLN A 171 -5.68 11.17 1.09
C GLN A 171 -7.07 11.73 1.39
N ILE A 172 -7.60 11.41 2.57
CA ILE A 172 -8.94 11.85 2.96
C ILE A 172 -8.97 13.37 3.09
N THR A 173 -7.95 13.94 3.72
CA THR A 173 -7.84 15.39 3.91
C THR A 173 -7.79 16.13 2.58
N SER A 174 -7.02 15.63 1.62
CA SER A 174 -6.95 16.18 0.26
C SER A 174 -8.31 16.13 -0.45
N SER A 175 -9.01 15.00 -0.36
CA SER A 175 -10.33 14.83 -0.96
C SER A 175 -11.39 15.73 -0.31
N MET A 176 -11.38 15.82 1.02
CA MET A 176 -12.30 16.69 1.78
C MET A 176 -12.00 18.16 1.51
N LEU A 177 -10.73 18.57 1.46
CA LEU A 177 -10.33 19.92 1.11
C LEU A 177 -10.88 20.32 -0.26
N MET A 178 -10.67 19.49 -1.28
CA MET A 178 -11.19 19.75 -2.63
C MET A 178 -12.71 19.89 -2.65
N ALA A 179 -13.42 19.01 -1.95
CA ALA A 179 -14.87 19.06 -1.87
C ALA A 179 -15.39 20.32 -1.14
N VAL A 180 -14.70 20.76 -0.08
CA VAL A 180 -15.04 22.01 0.64
C VAL A 180 -14.77 23.22 -0.24
N VAL A 181 -13.61 23.30 -0.87
CA VAL A 181 -13.25 24.40 -1.76
C VAL A 181 -14.24 24.51 -2.92
N ALA A 182 -14.60 23.40 -3.56
CA ALA A 182 -15.56 23.40 -4.67
C ALA A 182 -16.94 23.94 -4.24
N ARG A 183 -17.41 23.57 -3.04
CA ARG A 183 -18.68 24.10 -2.49
C ARG A 183 -18.58 25.59 -2.12
N ALA A 184 -17.46 26.02 -1.56
CA ALA A 184 -17.30 27.40 -1.10
C ALA A 184 -17.04 28.37 -2.25
N ALA A 185 -16.23 28.01 -3.23
CA ALA A 185 -15.88 28.85 -4.37
C ALA A 185 -16.95 28.84 -5.48
N GLY A 186 -17.69 27.72 -5.59
CA GLY A 186 -18.54 27.41 -6.73
C GLY A 186 -17.71 26.87 -7.93
N PRO A 187 -18.33 25.99 -8.75
CA PRO A 187 -17.61 25.29 -9.83
C PRO A 187 -17.02 26.24 -10.86
N ASP A 188 -17.71 27.33 -11.15
CA ASP A 188 -17.30 28.32 -12.17
C ASP A 188 -16.05 29.11 -11.78
N ASN A 189 -15.68 29.14 -10.51
CA ASN A 189 -14.53 29.89 -10.01
C ASN A 189 -13.28 29.01 -9.82
N LEU A 190 -13.37 27.71 -10.00
CA LEU A 190 -12.22 26.80 -9.81
C LEU A 190 -11.09 27.03 -10.80
N HIS A 191 -11.36 27.64 -11.96
CA HIS A 191 -10.35 28.00 -12.94
C HIS A 191 -9.36 29.07 -12.46
N PHE A 192 -9.71 29.86 -11.43
CA PHE A 192 -8.80 30.81 -10.80
C PHE A 192 -7.79 30.15 -9.85
N ALA A 193 -7.92 28.83 -9.59
CA ALA A 193 -7.05 28.15 -8.67
C ALA A 193 -5.59 28.11 -9.16
N GLY A 194 -4.68 28.55 -8.29
CA GLY A 194 -3.24 28.43 -8.49
C GLY A 194 -2.68 27.03 -8.20
N ASN A 195 -1.36 26.91 -8.34
CA ASN A 195 -0.64 25.64 -8.10
C ASN A 195 -0.80 25.12 -6.66
N GLY A 196 -0.89 26.00 -5.67
CA GLY A 196 -1.07 25.62 -4.27
C GLY A 196 -2.28 24.69 -4.07
N LEU A 197 -3.45 25.04 -4.63
CA LEU A 197 -4.62 24.19 -4.55
C LEU A 197 -4.43 22.87 -5.35
N ARG A 198 -3.87 22.95 -6.56
CA ARG A 198 -3.63 21.79 -7.42
C ARG A 198 -2.71 20.76 -6.74
N ASP A 199 -1.62 21.22 -6.16
CA ASP A 199 -0.63 20.35 -5.50
C ASP A 199 -1.21 19.72 -4.23
N THR A 200 -1.90 20.53 -3.40
CA THR A 200 -2.48 20.07 -2.14
C THR A 200 -3.63 19.08 -2.36
N THR A 201 -4.40 19.24 -3.45
CA THR A 201 -5.56 18.40 -3.76
C THR A 201 -5.28 17.33 -4.82
N ARG A 202 -4.03 17.11 -5.21
CA ARG A 202 -3.65 16.13 -6.24
C ARG A 202 -4.18 14.72 -5.94
N LEU A 203 -4.17 14.32 -4.67
CA LEU A 203 -4.66 13.01 -4.23
C LEU A 203 -6.18 12.86 -4.39
N ALA A 204 -6.94 13.96 -4.44
CA ALA A 204 -8.40 13.92 -4.60
C ALA A 204 -8.86 13.34 -5.95
N ALA A 205 -7.96 13.14 -6.91
CA ALA A 205 -8.25 12.47 -8.17
C ALA A 205 -8.40 10.94 -8.04
N SER A 206 -8.05 10.35 -6.90
CA SER A 206 -8.16 8.90 -6.68
C SER A 206 -9.62 8.45 -6.61
N PRO A 207 -9.99 7.33 -7.28
CA PRO A 207 -11.35 6.82 -7.27
C PRO A 207 -11.75 6.24 -5.91
N ALA A 208 -12.98 6.47 -5.48
CA ALA A 208 -13.52 5.99 -4.20
C ALA A 208 -13.48 4.45 -4.08
N SER A 209 -13.59 3.73 -5.19
CA SER A 209 -13.54 2.26 -5.22
C SER A 209 -12.22 1.68 -4.69
N VAL A 210 -11.11 2.41 -4.85
CA VAL A 210 -9.81 2.01 -4.29
C VAL A 210 -9.79 2.21 -2.77
N TRP A 211 -10.42 3.29 -2.29
CA TRP A 211 -10.28 3.73 -0.91
C TRP A 211 -11.28 3.11 0.06
N HIS A 212 -12.43 2.64 -0.44
CA HIS A 212 -13.47 2.07 0.42
C HIS A 212 -12.93 0.92 1.28
N GLY A 213 -12.34 -0.11 0.66
CA GLY A 213 -11.80 -1.27 1.38
C GLY A 213 -10.62 -0.90 2.30
N ILE A 214 -9.76 0.03 1.87
CA ILE A 214 -8.62 0.52 2.67
C ILE A 214 -9.10 1.20 3.95
N LEU A 215 -10.06 2.12 3.83
CA LEU A 215 -10.55 2.88 4.98
C LEU A 215 -11.41 2.03 5.92
N ALA A 216 -12.18 1.10 5.38
CA ALA A 216 -12.99 0.17 6.18
C ALA A 216 -12.08 -0.75 7.01
N SER A 217 -11.05 -1.34 6.39
CA SER A 217 -10.13 -2.27 7.06
C SER A 217 -9.16 -1.59 8.04
N ASN A 218 -8.94 -0.28 7.93
CA ASN A 218 -8.06 0.49 8.84
C ASN A 218 -8.80 1.58 9.62
N ARG A 219 -10.12 1.42 9.79
CA ARG A 219 -10.98 2.42 10.42
C ARG A 219 -10.54 2.77 11.85
N GLU A 220 -10.05 1.78 12.60
CA GLU A 220 -9.67 1.95 14.01
C GLU A 220 -8.50 2.95 14.16
N HIS A 221 -7.58 2.97 13.23
CA HIS A 221 -6.46 3.91 13.24
C HIS A 221 -6.79 5.23 12.52
N VAL A 222 -7.58 5.20 11.46
CA VAL A 222 -7.89 6.40 10.65
C VAL A 222 -8.88 7.33 11.34
N ALA A 223 -9.96 6.80 11.92
CA ALA A 223 -11.02 7.63 12.49
C ALA A 223 -10.56 8.53 13.65
N PRO A 224 -9.70 8.07 14.58
CA PRO A 224 -9.14 8.95 15.62
C PRO A 224 -8.30 10.09 15.04
N LEU A 225 -7.48 9.82 14.02
CA LEU A 225 -6.64 10.85 13.37
C LEU A 225 -7.47 11.92 12.66
N LEU A 226 -8.56 11.51 11.99
CA LEU A 226 -9.48 12.47 11.35
C LEU A 226 -10.17 13.37 12.39
N LYS A 227 -10.59 12.79 13.52
CA LYS A 227 -11.18 13.56 14.62
C LYS A 227 -10.18 14.53 15.23
N PHE A 228 -8.94 14.07 15.42
CA PHE A 228 -7.85 14.90 15.93
C PHE A 228 -7.62 16.10 14.99
N LEU A 229 -7.43 15.85 13.68
CA LEU A 229 -7.27 16.93 12.69
C LEU A 229 -8.46 17.90 12.67
N ALA A 230 -9.68 17.40 12.77
CA ALA A 230 -10.87 18.25 12.81
C ALA A 230 -10.87 19.17 14.04
N ASN A 231 -10.46 18.67 15.20
CA ASN A 231 -10.35 19.45 16.43
C ASN A 231 -9.25 20.53 16.33
N GLU A 232 -8.09 20.19 15.76
CA GLU A 232 -7.00 21.15 15.54
C GLU A 232 -7.42 22.29 14.58
N LEU A 233 -8.13 21.94 13.50
CA LEU A 233 -8.68 22.92 12.56
C LEU A 233 -9.73 23.82 13.24
N HIS A 234 -10.58 23.27 14.08
CA HIS A 234 -11.58 24.04 14.84
C HIS A 234 -10.91 24.98 15.84
N ALA A 235 -9.94 24.49 16.62
CA ALA A 235 -9.20 25.31 17.57
C ALA A 235 -8.40 26.44 16.89
N LEU A 236 -7.86 26.21 15.71
CA LEU A 236 -7.17 27.24 14.92
C LEU A 236 -8.16 28.28 14.38
N ALA A 237 -9.35 27.85 13.94
CA ALA A 237 -10.36 28.76 13.40
C ALA A 237 -10.79 29.83 14.43
N ASP A 238 -10.85 29.47 15.73
CA ASP A 238 -11.17 30.39 16.82
C ASP A 238 -10.03 31.36 17.18
N ARG A 239 -8.85 31.19 16.57
CA ARG A 239 -7.62 31.95 16.89
C ARG A 239 -6.92 32.51 15.63
N LEU A 240 -7.64 32.77 14.57
CA LEU A 240 -7.08 33.27 13.32
C LEU A 240 -6.50 34.70 13.43
N ASP A 241 -6.87 35.43 14.45
CA ASP A 241 -6.33 36.77 14.79
C ASP A 241 -5.16 36.72 15.78
N ASP A 242 -4.78 35.53 16.30
CA ASP A 242 -3.64 35.35 17.20
C ASP A 242 -2.37 34.97 16.41
N PRO A 243 -1.41 35.93 16.21
CA PRO A 243 -0.22 35.66 15.44
C PRO A 243 0.69 34.58 16.07
N VAL A 244 0.62 34.40 17.40
CA VAL A 244 1.42 33.38 18.10
C VAL A 244 0.89 32.00 17.81
N ALA A 245 -0.43 31.84 17.82
CA ALA A 245 -1.06 30.57 17.48
C ALA A 245 -0.78 30.16 16.02
N ILE A 246 -0.89 31.10 15.10
CA ILE A 246 -0.59 30.87 13.68
C ILE A 246 0.88 30.48 13.51
N ALA A 247 1.80 31.27 14.10
CA ALA A 247 3.24 30.98 14.02
C ALA A 247 3.58 29.57 14.54
N ALA A 248 2.99 29.15 15.65
CA ALA A 248 3.23 27.83 16.23
C ALA A 248 2.92 26.67 15.24
N VAL A 249 1.75 26.73 14.57
CA VAL A 249 1.34 25.72 13.58
C VAL A 249 2.27 25.70 12.37
N PHE A 250 2.60 26.88 11.84
CA PHE A 250 3.44 26.97 10.64
C PHE A 250 4.89 26.56 10.93
N ASP A 251 5.45 26.92 12.08
CA ASP A 251 6.80 26.55 12.48
C ASP A 251 6.93 25.03 12.72
N GLU A 252 5.92 24.41 13.33
CA GLU A 252 5.88 22.97 13.50
C GLU A 252 5.79 22.24 12.14
N ALA A 253 4.90 22.71 11.27
CA ALA A 253 4.75 22.16 9.93
C ALA A 253 6.04 22.29 9.10
N ASN A 254 6.70 23.45 9.16
CA ASN A 254 7.96 23.69 8.45
C ASN A 254 9.08 22.76 8.92
N ARG A 255 9.23 22.57 10.25
CA ARG A 255 10.20 21.63 10.80
C ARG A 255 9.94 20.21 10.35
N SER A 256 8.67 19.78 10.41
CA SER A 256 8.26 18.43 10.00
C SER A 256 8.44 18.23 8.48
N ARG A 257 8.14 19.24 7.67
CA ARG A 257 8.30 19.19 6.22
C ARG A 257 9.77 19.07 5.80
N ALA A 258 10.68 19.75 6.50
CA ALA A 258 12.12 19.61 6.26
C ALA A 258 12.63 18.18 6.49
N ALA A 259 12.06 17.45 7.45
CA ALA A 259 12.41 16.08 7.73
C ALA A 259 11.96 15.08 6.61
N LEU A 260 10.95 15.42 5.79
CA LEU A 260 10.54 14.59 4.64
C LEU A 260 11.54 14.60 3.48
N GLY A 261 12.40 15.63 3.38
CA GLY A 261 13.40 15.76 2.31
C GLY A 261 14.79 15.21 2.65
N GLY A 262 15.01 14.75 3.88
CA GLY A 262 16.28 14.13 4.29
C GLY A 262 16.38 12.70 3.75
N GLU A 263 17.43 12.39 2.97
CA GLU A 263 17.84 11.03 2.68
C GLU A 263 18.21 10.34 4.02
N LYS A 264 17.24 9.66 4.63
CA LYS A 264 17.57 8.67 5.65
C LYS A 264 17.78 7.35 4.92
N GLU A 265 18.97 6.75 5.12
CA GLU A 265 19.14 5.32 4.86
C GLU A 265 17.95 4.56 5.47
N PRO A 266 17.38 3.56 4.79
CA PRO A 266 16.28 2.78 5.33
C PRO A 266 16.72 2.21 6.67
N ALA A 267 16.12 2.71 7.75
CA ALA A 267 16.37 2.20 9.08
C ALA A 267 15.95 0.73 9.08
N THR A 268 16.92 -0.15 9.13
CA THR A 268 16.72 -1.56 9.48
C THR A 268 16.23 -1.54 10.91
N PHE A 269 14.92 -1.62 11.12
CA PHE A 269 14.35 -1.78 12.45
C PHE A 269 14.61 -3.22 12.95
N LEU A 270 15.89 -3.52 13.16
CA LEU A 270 16.31 -4.62 14.00
C LEU A 270 16.38 -4.06 15.42
N ARG A 271 15.31 -4.14 16.20
CA ARG A 271 15.44 -4.06 17.63
C ARG A 271 16.03 -5.40 18.12
N ASN A 272 17.33 -5.38 18.39
CA ASN A 272 17.94 -6.38 19.26
C ASN A 272 17.25 -6.32 20.63
N SER A 273 16.66 -7.40 21.06
CA SER A 273 16.40 -7.74 22.44
C SER A 273 16.86 -9.15 22.69
#